data_c4630857f6ba0d531bfda32e1aa413df
#
_entry.id   c4630857f6ba0d531bfda32e1aa413df
#
_cell.length_a   1.000
_cell.length_b   1.000
_cell.length_c   1.000
_cell.angle_alpha   90.00
_cell.angle_beta   90.00
_cell.angle_gamma   90.00
#
_symmetry.space_group_name_H-M   'P 1'
#
loop_
_entity.id
_entity.type
_entity.pdbx_description
1 polymer ?
#
loop_
_entity_poly.entity_id
_entity_poly.type
_entity_poly.pdbx_seq_one_letter_code
_entity_poly.pdbx_strand_id
1 'polypeptide(L)'
;AENQPFEDVIAEVKKSLREQITKEHLEDIFSYNVTGEKTMILRTIPLVFKKIGMKYVYNMAAGANTATITNLGNIQVAPEYEAYVDHFNVILSRSKGQNLKMCLCSYNGMLTSTISSVMKDTKLQKAFYRYLVANDIPVTIESNGVYYE
;
A
#
# COMPACT_ATOMS: atom_id res chain seq x y z
N ALA A 1 -21.98 -7.34 -6.84
CA ALA A 1 -20.52 -7.41 -6.96
C ALA A 1 -19.96 -8.85 -7.04
N GLU A 2 -20.76 -9.89 -6.78
CA GLU A 2 -20.24 -11.27 -6.70
C GLU A 2 -20.04 -11.99 -8.06
N ASN A 3 -20.47 -11.39 -9.19
CA ASN A 3 -20.45 -12.05 -10.51
C ASN A 3 -19.94 -11.16 -11.65
N GLN A 4 -19.12 -10.14 -11.38
CA GLN A 4 -18.50 -9.37 -12.45
C GLN A 4 -17.27 -10.09 -13.00
N PRO A 5 -17.07 -10.15 -14.33
CA PRO A 5 -15.83 -10.62 -14.94
C PRO A 5 -14.63 -9.80 -14.42
N PHE A 6 -13.49 -10.46 -14.27
CA PHE A 6 -12.28 -9.82 -13.71
C PHE A 6 -11.78 -8.64 -14.56
N GLU A 7 -11.93 -8.73 -15.88
CA GLU A 7 -11.58 -7.69 -16.84
C GLU A 7 -12.40 -6.40 -16.62
N ASP A 8 -13.68 -6.54 -16.30
CA ASP A 8 -14.55 -5.39 -16.01
C ASP A 8 -14.15 -4.71 -14.71
N VAL A 9 -13.78 -5.48 -13.69
CA VAL A 9 -13.27 -4.94 -12.44
C VAL A 9 -11.95 -4.18 -12.66
N ILE A 10 -11.05 -4.72 -13.48
CA ILE A 10 -9.79 -4.02 -13.83
C ILE A 10 -10.09 -2.71 -14.57
N ALA A 11 -11.02 -2.74 -15.52
CA ALA A 11 -11.39 -1.55 -16.29
C ALA A 11 -11.98 -0.46 -15.37
N GLU A 12 -12.86 -0.83 -14.45
CA GLU A 12 -13.46 0.07 -13.46
C GLU A 12 -12.41 0.66 -12.51
N VAL A 13 -11.52 -0.17 -11.98
CA VAL A 13 -10.41 0.28 -11.12
C VAL A 13 -9.48 1.24 -11.87
N LYS A 14 -9.10 0.92 -13.12
CA LYS A 14 -8.27 1.82 -13.94
C LYS A 14 -8.96 3.16 -14.20
N LYS A 15 -10.25 3.15 -14.47
CA LYS A 15 -11.05 4.37 -14.68
C LYS A 15 -11.06 5.20 -13.39
N SER A 16 -11.43 4.60 -12.27
CA SER A 16 -11.48 5.26 -10.97
C SER A 16 -10.12 5.85 -10.55
N LEU A 17 -9.03 5.11 -10.76
CA LEU A 17 -7.69 5.60 -10.46
C LEU A 17 -7.30 6.80 -11.33
N ARG A 18 -7.62 6.78 -12.64
CA ARG A 18 -7.35 7.91 -13.54
C ARG A 18 -8.13 9.16 -13.17
N GLU A 19 -9.37 9.01 -12.71
CA GLU A 19 -10.22 10.11 -12.28
C GLU A 19 -9.76 10.69 -10.93
N GLN A 20 -9.26 9.85 -10.03
CA GLN A 20 -8.83 10.27 -8.68
C GLN A 20 -7.37 10.73 -8.63
N ILE A 21 -6.48 10.18 -9.48
CA ILE A 21 -5.07 10.56 -9.52
C ILE A 21 -4.86 11.64 -10.59
N THR A 22 -5.57 12.75 -10.48
CA THR A 22 -5.30 13.95 -11.27
C THR A 22 -4.43 14.92 -10.45
N LYS A 23 -3.63 15.70 -11.17
CA LYS A 23 -2.78 16.71 -10.51
C LYS A 23 -3.61 17.66 -9.66
N GLU A 24 -4.75 18.11 -10.19
CA GLU A 24 -5.66 19.02 -9.49
C GLU A 24 -6.20 18.39 -8.19
N HIS A 25 -6.68 17.15 -8.25
CA HIS A 25 -7.23 16.47 -7.09
C HIS A 25 -6.16 16.20 -6.01
N LEU A 26 -4.95 15.85 -6.42
CA LEU A 26 -3.82 15.69 -5.50
C LEU A 26 -3.41 17.04 -4.87
N GLU A 27 -3.36 18.11 -5.66
CA GLU A 27 -3.08 19.47 -5.16
C GLU A 27 -4.15 19.92 -4.15
N ASP A 28 -5.42 19.60 -4.39
CA ASP A 28 -6.52 19.89 -3.46
C ASP A 28 -6.37 19.14 -2.14
N ILE A 29 -6.06 17.83 -2.19
CA ILE A 29 -5.83 17.03 -0.99
C ILE A 29 -4.64 17.58 -0.18
N PHE A 30 -3.52 17.89 -0.84
CA PHE A 30 -2.34 18.45 -0.18
C PHE A 30 -2.64 19.85 0.36
N SER A 31 -3.31 20.68 -0.41
CA SER A 31 -3.71 22.04 0.00
C SER A 31 -4.62 22.01 1.22
N TYR A 32 -5.60 21.10 1.26
CA TYR A 32 -6.49 20.91 2.41
C TYR A 32 -5.72 20.57 3.68
N ASN A 33 -4.79 19.60 3.59
CA ASN A 33 -3.96 19.21 4.72
C ASN A 33 -3.08 20.35 5.23
N VAL A 34 -2.42 21.10 4.32
CA VAL A 34 -1.57 22.25 4.66
C VAL A 34 -2.39 23.42 5.21
N THR A 35 -3.57 23.68 4.64
CA THR A 35 -4.46 24.76 5.10
C THR A 35 -4.97 24.49 6.50
N GLY A 36 -5.30 23.22 6.81
CA GLY A 36 -5.66 22.81 8.17
C GLY A 36 -4.58 23.16 9.19
N GLU A 37 -3.30 22.92 8.86
CA GLU A 37 -2.18 23.27 9.75
C GLU A 37 -1.91 24.78 9.86
N LYS A 38 -2.16 25.54 8.78
CA LYS A 38 -1.95 27.00 8.73
C LYS A 38 -3.10 27.81 9.36
N THR A 39 -4.24 27.19 9.61
CA THR A 39 -5.40 27.89 10.19
C THR A 39 -5.06 28.46 11.57
N MET A 40 -5.21 29.77 11.73
CA MET A 40 -4.87 30.46 12.98
C MET A 40 -5.57 29.86 14.20
N ILE A 41 -6.82 29.43 14.06
CA ILE A 41 -7.61 28.80 15.12
C ILE A 41 -6.93 27.53 15.63
N LEU A 42 -6.42 26.69 14.72
CA LEU A 42 -5.71 25.46 15.10
C LEU A 42 -4.36 25.77 15.75
N ARG A 43 -3.72 26.89 15.44
CA ARG A 43 -2.45 27.31 16.06
C ARG A 43 -2.61 27.77 17.49
N THR A 44 -3.74 28.37 17.85
CA THR A 44 -4.03 28.87 19.22
C THR A 44 -4.45 27.78 20.19
N ILE A 45 -4.87 26.60 19.70
CA ILE A 45 -5.25 25.48 20.56
C ILE A 45 -4.01 24.91 21.26
N PRO A 46 -4.00 24.80 22.61
CA PRO A 46 -2.92 24.18 23.36
C PRO A 46 -2.66 22.74 22.88
N LEU A 47 -1.39 22.36 22.84
CA LEU A 47 -0.93 21.07 22.28
C LEU A 47 -1.62 19.86 22.90
N VAL A 48 -1.99 19.94 24.18
CA VAL A 48 -2.67 18.86 24.91
C VAL A 48 -4.02 18.53 24.28
N PHE A 49 -4.85 19.55 23.97
CA PHE A 49 -6.16 19.35 23.33
C PHE A 49 -6.01 18.90 21.88
N LYS A 50 -5.04 19.47 21.17
CA LYS A 50 -4.70 19.05 19.80
C LYS A 50 -4.33 17.57 19.74
N LYS A 51 -3.52 17.08 20.67
CA LYS A 51 -3.11 15.67 20.77
C LYS A 51 -4.30 14.72 20.99
N ILE A 52 -5.25 15.14 21.83
CA ILE A 52 -6.48 14.35 22.08
C ILE A 52 -7.34 14.28 20.82
N GLY A 53 -7.60 15.43 20.18
CA GLY A 53 -8.34 15.49 18.92
C GLY A 53 -7.71 14.67 17.81
N MET A 54 -6.40 14.81 17.59
CA MET A 54 -5.68 14.03 16.59
C MET A 54 -5.71 12.52 16.87
N LYS A 55 -5.61 12.12 18.16
CA LYS A 55 -5.73 10.71 18.54
C LYS A 55 -7.11 10.15 18.19
N TYR A 56 -8.16 10.93 18.38
CA TYR A 56 -9.52 10.53 18.03
C TYR A 56 -9.68 10.35 16.51
N VAL A 57 -9.29 11.36 15.73
CA VAL A 57 -9.33 11.32 14.26
C VAL A 57 -8.48 10.16 13.73
N TYR A 58 -7.28 9.96 14.27
CA TYR A 58 -6.42 8.83 13.89
C TYR A 58 -7.08 7.47 14.14
N ASN A 59 -7.73 7.31 15.30
CA ASN A 59 -8.41 6.04 15.61
C ASN A 59 -9.61 5.78 14.69
N MET A 60 -10.34 6.83 14.30
CA MET A 60 -11.42 6.70 13.29
C MET A 60 -10.86 6.31 11.92
N ALA A 61 -9.83 7.02 11.46
CA ALA A 61 -9.19 6.75 10.17
C ALA A 61 -8.53 5.36 10.12
N ALA A 62 -7.92 4.92 11.23
CA ALA A 62 -7.28 3.60 11.30
C ALA A 62 -8.27 2.44 11.13
N GLY A 63 -9.55 2.63 11.49
CA GLY A 63 -10.60 1.62 11.29
C GLY A 63 -11.15 1.57 9.85
N ALA A 64 -10.89 2.58 9.03
CA ALA A 64 -11.40 2.65 7.66
C ALA A 64 -10.60 1.82 6.65
N ASN A 65 -9.34 1.51 6.95
CA ASN A 65 -8.44 0.82 6.02
C ASN A 65 -8.15 -0.60 6.51
N THR A 66 -8.55 -1.60 5.72
CA THR A 66 -8.30 -3.02 6.02
C THR A 66 -6.89 -3.46 5.62
N ALA A 67 -6.42 -2.97 4.48
CA ALA A 67 -5.10 -3.29 3.92
C ALA A 67 -4.52 -2.07 3.18
N THR A 68 -3.21 -2.07 3.02
CA THR A 68 -2.51 -1.08 2.18
C THR A 68 -1.76 -1.81 1.08
N ILE A 69 -1.96 -1.37 -0.15
CA ILE A 69 -1.17 -1.80 -1.31
C ILE A 69 -0.45 -0.57 -1.85
N THR A 70 0.85 -0.67 -2.04
CA THR A 70 1.65 0.37 -2.68
C THR A 70 2.45 -0.22 -3.83
N ASN A 71 2.64 0.57 -4.87
CA ASN A 71 3.48 0.21 -6.02
C ASN A 71 4.54 1.30 -6.20
N LEU A 72 5.80 0.93 -6.06
CA LEU A 72 6.95 1.82 -6.27
C LEU A 72 7.35 1.92 -7.74
N GLY A 73 6.77 1.09 -8.60
CA GLY A 73 7.14 1.03 -10.00
C GLY A 73 8.50 0.38 -10.24
N ASN A 74 9.14 0.77 -11.34
CA ASN A 74 10.44 0.24 -11.72
C ASN A 74 11.55 1.01 -11.02
N ILE A 75 12.33 0.29 -10.21
CA ILE A 75 13.48 0.84 -9.51
C ILE A 75 14.64 0.91 -10.50
N GLN A 76 15.35 2.03 -10.50
CA GLN A 76 16.55 2.22 -11.31
C GLN A 76 17.75 2.38 -10.39
N VAL A 77 18.84 1.72 -10.72
CA VAL A 77 20.12 1.79 -10.03
C VAL A 77 21.12 2.40 -11.01
N ALA A 78 22.10 3.13 -10.51
CA ALA A 78 23.16 3.64 -11.37
C ALA A 78 23.95 2.49 -11.99
N PRO A 79 24.37 2.60 -13.28
CA PRO A 79 24.95 1.49 -14.04
C PRO A 79 26.12 0.79 -13.37
N GLU A 80 26.93 1.56 -12.62
CA GLU A 80 28.08 1.01 -11.87
C GLU A 80 27.70 0.04 -10.75
N TYR A 81 26.44 0.05 -10.28
CA TYR A 81 25.95 -0.82 -9.20
C TYR A 81 25.04 -1.95 -9.68
N GLU A 82 24.62 -1.95 -10.95
CA GLU A 82 23.70 -2.97 -11.49
C GLU A 82 24.25 -4.40 -11.33
N ALA A 83 25.56 -4.58 -11.49
CA ALA A 83 26.21 -5.89 -11.36
C ALA A 83 26.21 -6.45 -9.92
N TYR A 84 25.93 -5.60 -8.91
CA TYR A 84 25.96 -5.95 -7.49
C TYR A 84 24.58 -6.07 -6.88
N VAL A 85 23.52 -5.72 -7.63
CA VAL A 85 22.14 -5.73 -7.13
C VAL A 85 21.34 -6.76 -7.92
N ASP A 86 20.86 -7.78 -7.23
CA ASP A 86 20.06 -8.83 -7.83
C ASP A 86 18.57 -8.43 -7.85
N HIS A 87 18.00 -8.11 -6.72
CA HIS A 87 16.60 -7.70 -6.60
C HIS A 87 16.36 -6.77 -5.40
N PHE A 88 15.15 -6.20 -5.34
CA PHE A 88 14.73 -5.36 -4.22
C PHE A 88 13.54 -5.98 -3.48
N ASN A 89 13.67 -6.07 -2.16
CA ASN A 89 12.59 -6.41 -1.25
C ASN A 89 12.21 -5.18 -0.44
N VAL A 90 10.97 -4.69 -0.61
CA VAL A 90 10.49 -3.52 0.10
C VAL A 90 9.41 -3.94 1.10
N ILE A 91 9.74 -3.85 2.38
CA ILE A 91 8.87 -4.29 3.47
C ILE A 91 8.21 -3.06 4.10
N LEU A 92 6.88 -3.02 4.09
CA LEU A 92 6.10 -2.00 4.76
C LEU A 92 5.95 -2.36 6.25
N SER A 93 6.28 -1.40 7.12
CA SER A 93 6.12 -1.59 8.55
C SER A 93 4.65 -1.63 8.96
N ARG A 94 4.37 -2.33 10.04
CA ARG A 94 3.04 -2.44 10.63
C ARG A 94 2.50 -1.07 11.06
N SER A 95 1.20 -0.82 10.85
CA SER A 95 0.45 0.30 11.41
C SER A 95 -0.71 -0.23 12.25
N LYS A 96 -1.15 0.57 13.21
CA LYS A 96 -2.34 0.25 14.01
C LYS A 96 -3.58 0.19 13.10
N GLY A 97 -4.35 -0.88 13.20
CA GLY A 97 -5.57 -1.06 12.40
C GLY A 97 -5.35 -1.65 11.00
N GLN A 98 -4.10 -1.73 10.53
CA GLN A 98 -3.79 -2.33 9.22
C GLN A 98 -3.00 -3.61 9.42
N ASN A 99 -3.69 -4.73 9.26
CA ASN A 99 -3.13 -6.05 9.53
C ASN A 99 -2.39 -6.67 8.34
N LEU A 100 -2.61 -6.12 7.15
CA LEU A 100 -2.00 -6.58 5.90
C LEU A 100 -1.47 -5.39 5.12
N LYS A 101 -0.24 -5.49 4.66
CA LYS A 101 0.36 -4.52 3.74
C LYS A 101 1.11 -5.25 2.64
N MET A 102 0.98 -4.72 1.43
CA MET A 102 1.64 -5.25 0.24
C MET A 102 2.41 -4.14 -0.45
N CYS A 103 3.65 -4.42 -0.80
CA CYS A 103 4.46 -3.55 -1.64
C CYS A 103 4.84 -4.27 -2.91
N LEU A 104 4.69 -3.58 -4.03
CA LEU A 104 5.12 -4.02 -5.34
C LEU A 104 6.28 -3.15 -5.80
N CYS A 105 7.29 -3.74 -6.37
CA CYS A 105 8.35 -3.05 -7.10
C CYS A 105 8.88 -3.94 -8.21
N SER A 106 9.45 -3.34 -9.23
CA SER A 106 10.12 -4.10 -10.29
C SER A 106 11.57 -3.63 -10.45
N TYR A 107 12.44 -4.55 -10.79
CA TYR A 107 13.83 -4.31 -11.10
C TYR A 107 14.33 -5.37 -12.06
N ASN A 108 15.08 -4.97 -13.08
CA ASN A 108 15.69 -5.87 -14.08
C ASN A 108 14.72 -6.93 -14.66
N GLY A 109 13.49 -6.49 -14.99
CA GLY A 109 12.46 -7.37 -15.56
C GLY A 109 11.74 -8.28 -14.57
N MET A 110 12.12 -8.27 -13.30
CA MET A 110 11.49 -9.05 -12.23
C MET A 110 10.53 -8.17 -11.42
N LEU A 111 9.32 -8.66 -11.16
CA LEU A 111 8.35 -8.06 -10.26
C LEU A 111 8.46 -8.71 -8.89
N THR A 112 8.80 -7.91 -7.88
CA THR A 112 8.81 -8.35 -6.48
C THR A 112 7.55 -7.88 -5.77
N SER A 113 6.87 -8.81 -5.12
CA SER A 113 5.68 -8.58 -4.30
C SER A 113 5.97 -8.99 -2.87
N THR A 114 6.07 -8.02 -1.97
CA THR A 114 6.34 -8.26 -0.55
C THR A 114 5.08 -8.05 0.27
N ILE A 115 4.68 -9.06 1.04
CA ILE A 115 3.50 -9.01 1.90
C ILE A 115 3.93 -9.05 3.38
N SER A 116 3.57 -8.00 4.12
CA SER A 116 3.70 -7.93 5.57
C SER A 116 2.35 -8.19 6.22
N SER A 117 2.24 -9.20 7.07
CA SER A 117 1.00 -9.57 7.74
C SER A 117 1.23 -9.84 9.23
N VAL A 118 0.28 -9.45 10.06
CA VAL A 118 0.20 -9.84 11.49
C VAL A 118 -0.86 -10.91 11.74
N MET A 119 -1.54 -11.32 10.68
CA MET A 119 -2.56 -12.37 10.75
C MET A 119 -1.87 -13.74 10.76
N LYS A 120 -2.39 -14.64 11.60
CA LYS A 120 -1.99 -16.05 11.61
C LYS A 120 -2.48 -16.80 10.37
N ASP A 121 -3.66 -16.41 9.86
CA ASP A 121 -4.23 -17.00 8.65
C ASP A 121 -3.56 -16.43 7.39
N THR A 122 -3.01 -17.32 6.58
CA THR A 122 -2.31 -17.01 5.32
C THR A 122 -3.15 -17.31 4.08
N LYS A 123 -4.47 -17.51 4.22
CA LYS A 123 -5.35 -17.88 3.10
C LYS A 123 -5.34 -16.86 1.97
N LEU A 124 -5.34 -15.56 2.32
CA LEU A 124 -5.34 -14.48 1.34
C LEU A 124 -4.05 -14.48 0.51
N GLN A 125 -2.89 -14.59 1.17
CA GLN A 125 -1.60 -14.66 0.50
C GLN A 125 -1.51 -15.89 -0.41
N LYS A 126 -1.94 -17.04 0.10
CA LYS A 126 -1.99 -18.30 -0.68
C LYS A 126 -2.93 -18.17 -1.88
N ALA A 127 -4.09 -17.55 -1.72
CA ALA A 127 -5.04 -17.33 -2.83
C ALA A 127 -4.44 -16.41 -3.90
N PHE A 128 -3.77 -15.34 -3.49
CA PHE A 128 -3.11 -14.42 -4.41
C PHE A 128 -2.04 -15.12 -5.26
N TYR A 129 -1.10 -15.81 -4.64
CA TYR A 129 -0.03 -16.49 -5.39
C TYR A 129 -0.55 -17.68 -6.23
N ARG A 130 -1.56 -18.41 -5.74
CA ARG A 130 -2.22 -19.45 -6.53
C ARG A 130 -2.91 -18.90 -7.76
N TYR A 131 -3.53 -17.72 -7.66
CA TYR A 131 -4.12 -17.05 -8.81
C TYR A 131 -3.06 -16.70 -9.87
N LEU A 132 -1.89 -16.18 -9.46
CA LEU A 132 -0.81 -15.88 -10.40
C LEU A 132 -0.33 -17.15 -11.11
N VAL A 133 -0.06 -18.23 -10.38
CA VAL A 133 0.37 -19.50 -10.94
C VAL A 133 -0.69 -20.10 -11.87
N ALA A 134 -1.98 -20.00 -11.54
CA ALA A 134 -3.08 -20.47 -12.38
C ALA A 134 -3.22 -19.67 -13.71
N ASN A 135 -2.61 -18.50 -13.79
CA ASN A 135 -2.52 -17.68 -15.00
C ASN A 135 -1.12 -17.74 -15.65
N ASP A 136 -0.41 -18.84 -15.45
CA ASP A 136 0.91 -19.12 -16.06
C ASP A 136 2.00 -18.10 -15.71
N ILE A 137 1.85 -17.38 -14.59
CA ILE A 137 2.88 -16.46 -14.09
C ILE A 137 3.81 -17.24 -13.16
N PRO A 138 5.09 -17.40 -13.49
CA PRO A 138 6.04 -18.10 -12.63
C PRO A 138 6.26 -17.31 -11.33
N VAL A 139 6.14 -17.98 -10.18
CA VAL A 139 6.28 -17.39 -8.87
C VAL A 139 7.29 -18.13 -8.03
N THR A 140 8.29 -17.42 -7.50
CA THR A 140 9.17 -17.90 -6.45
C THR A 140 8.75 -17.27 -5.13
N ILE A 141 8.58 -18.07 -4.07
CA ILE A 141 8.12 -17.59 -2.77
C ILE A 141 9.25 -17.71 -1.76
N GLU A 142 9.60 -16.59 -1.16
CA GLU A 142 10.49 -16.52 -0.02
C GLU A 142 9.71 -16.14 1.24
N SER A 143 10.10 -16.68 2.38
CA SER A 143 9.44 -16.44 3.65
C SER A 143 10.47 -16.26 4.76
N ASN A 144 10.13 -15.47 5.76
CA ASN A 144 10.95 -15.33 6.98
C ASN A 144 10.94 -16.59 7.89
N GLY A 145 10.34 -17.69 7.42
CA GLY A 145 10.32 -18.97 8.13
C GLY A 145 9.36 -19.03 9.33
N VAL A 146 8.57 -18.02 9.59
CA VAL A 146 7.55 -18.03 10.64
C VAL A 146 6.26 -18.58 10.06
N TYR A 147 5.97 -19.84 10.33
CA TYR A 147 4.70 -20.49 9.98
C TYR A 147 3.90 -20.69 11.27
N TYR A 148 2.68 -20.17 11.29
CA TYR A 148 1.70 -20.49 12.33
C TYR A 148 0.83 -21.63 11.79
N GLU A 149 0.92 -22.77 12.43
CA GLU A 149 0.01 -23.89 12.22
C GLU A 149 -1.41 -23.59 12.73
#